data_3cc6868200aa79d55030285a82c942e3
#
_entry.id   3cc6868200aa79d55030285a82c942e3
#
_cell.length_a   1.000
_cell.length_b   1.000
_cell.length_c   1.000
_cell.angle_alpha   90.00
_cell.angle_beta   90.00
_cell.angle_gamma   90.00
#
_symmetry.space_group_name_H-M   'P 1'
#
loop_
_entity.id
_entity.type
_entity.pdbx_description
1 polymer ?
#
loop_
_entity_poly.entity_id
_entity_poly.type
_entity_poly.pdbx_seq_one_letter_code
_entity_poly.pdbx_strand_id
1 'polypeptide(L)'
;QALWDPYLTPSSWHGCTTVVMGNCGVGFAPVVTGREDWLIELMESVEDIPGAALSEGIEWEWESFGGYLDALDRQSRAIDVGTQVPHCAVRAFVMGDRCLTETTAGEDDIAAMSDIVRDGLKAGALGFSTSRTAVHRTKDGAVVPGTYAGEQELYGIARGMQQAGHGVFQMASDLGEQDGDLHWMTNLSRDFGVPVSVNVFQGDSDPTSYRRVLAGMAAVPAW
;
A
#
# COMPACT_ATOMS: atom_id res chain seq x y z
N GLN A 1 -2.50 -9.48 12.15
CA GLN A 1 -3.08 -9.32 13.49
C GLN A 1 -4.60 -9.20 13.42
N ALA A 2 -5.17 -8.35 12.56
CA ALA A 2 -6.61 -8.14 12.46
C ALA A 2 -7.45 -9.41 12.16
N LEU A 3 -6.82 -10.51 11.76
CA LEU A 3 -7.46 -11.79 11.47
C LEU A 3 -7.46 -12.77 12.66
N TRP A 4 -6.66 -12.50 13.71
CA TRP A 4 -6.56 -13.43 14.86
C TRP A 4 -6.60 -12.77 16.24
N ASP A 5 -6.37 -11.44 16.34
CA ASP A 5 -6.45 -10.70 17.61
C ASP A 5 -7.69 -9.79 17.61
N PRO A 6 -8.78 -10.18 18.30
CA PRO A 6 -10.01 -9.40 18.32
C PRO A 6 -9.85 -8.06 19.07
N TYR A 7 -8.81 -7.90 19.86
CA TYR A 7 -8.55 -6.66 20.59
C TYR A 7 -7.58 -5.72 19.89
N LEU A 8 -6.85 -6.18 18.86
CA LEU A 8 -5.82 -5.41 18.16
C LEU A 8 -4.83 -4.75 19.12
N THR A 9 -4.33 -5.54 20.05
CA THR A 9 -3.38 -5.08 21.07
C THR A 9 -1.97 -4.88 20.46
N PRO A 10 -1.21 -3.87 20.85
CA PRO A 10 -1.48 -2.92 21.93
C PRO A 10 -2.26 -1.67 21.50
N SER A 11 -2.67 -1.53 20.24
CA SER A 11 -3.34 -0.30 19.74
C SER A 11 -4.55 0.08 20.58
N SER A 12 -5.42 -0.87 20.91
CA SER A 12 -6.60 -0.64 21.76
C SER A 12 -6.22 -0.20 23.19
N TRP A 13 -5.10 -0.69 23.74
CA TRP A 13 -4.65 -0.29 25.08
C TRP A 13 -4.20 1.17 25.15
N HIS A 14 -3.79 1.74 24.01
CA HIS A 14 -3.39 3.13 23.90
C HIS A 14 -4.53 4.06 23.45
N GLY A 15 -5.78 3.58 23.50
CA GLY A 15 -6.97 4.37 23.23
C GLY A 15 -7.30 4.52 21.76
N CYS A 16 -6.66 3.75 20.86
CA CYS A 16 -7.09 3.68 19.47
C CYS A 16 -8.48 3.06 19.38
N THR A 17 -9.38 3.71 18.65
CA THR A 17 -10.72 3.22 18.37
C THR A 17 -10.88 2.74 16.93
N THR A 18 -9.95 3.15 16.05
CA THR A 18 -9.93 2.77 14.63
C THR A 18 -8.48 2.65 14.16
N VAL A 19 -8.18 1.63 13.37
CA VAL A 19 -6.90 1.46 12.69
C VAL A 19 -7.11 1.36 11.19
N VAL A 20 -6.17 1.91 10.41
CA VAL A 20 -6.13 1.76 8.95
C VAL A 20 -4.88 0.98 8.58
N MET A 21 -5.08 -0.21 8.01
CA MET A 21 -4.01 -1.12 7.60
C MET A 21 -3.61 -0.87 6.13
N GLY A 22 -2.50 -1.51 5.73
CA GLY A 22 -2.02 -1.47 4.35
C GLY A 22 -1.22 -0.21 4.05
N ASN A 23 -0.66 0.45 5.07
CA ASN A 23 0.32 1.51 4.87
C ASN A 23 1.56 0.96 4.13
N CYS A 24 2.29 1.80 3.41
CA CYS A 24 3.50 1.50 2.65
C CYS A 24 3.41 0.43 1.53
N GLY A 25 2.24 0.04 1.06
CA GLY A 25 2.09 -0.77 -0.15
C GLY A 25 2.32 -2.27 0.02
N VAL A 26 2.44 -2.76 1.24
CA VAL A 26 2.58 -4.18 1.56
C VAL A 26 1.30 -4.70 2.21
N GLY A 27 0.89 -5.93 1.88
CA GLY A 27 -0.35 -6.51 2.41
C GLY A 27 -0.64 -7.88 1.82
N PHE A 28 -1.79 -8.47 2.20
CA PHE A 28 -2.14 -9.85 1.93
C PHE A 28 -3.24 -10.05 0.87
N ALA A 29 -3.61 -8.99 0.15
CA ALA A 29 -4.63 -9.06 -0.90
C ALA A 29 -4.41 -8.02 -2.00
N PRO A 30 -4.67 -8.36 -3.27
CA PRO A 30 -5.11 -9.68 -3.75
C PRO A 30 -4.01 -10.72 -3.69
N VAL A 31 -4.37 -12.01 -3.79
CA VAL A 31 -3.43 -13.12 -3.81
C VAL A 31 -3.89 -14.20 -4.79
N VAL A 32 -2.98 -14.78 -5.54
CA VAL A 32 -3.26 -15.94 -6.36
C VAL A 32 -3.21 -17.19 -5.47
N THR A 33 -4.24 -18.04 -5.53
CA THR A 33 -4.27 -19.30 -4.78
C THR A 33 -3.00 -20.13 -5.02
N GLY A 34 -2.33 -20.53 -3.93
CA GLY A 34 -1.05 -21.25 -3.96
C GLY A 34 0.18 -20.33 -4.00
N ARG A 35 0.00 -19.00 -3.91
CA ARG A 35 1.09 -18.01 -3.85
C ARG A 35 1.11 -17.23 -2.52
N GLU A 36 0.40 -17.70 -1.53
CA GLU A 36 0.25 -17.06 -0.21
C GLU A 36 1.60 -16.95 0.51
N ASP A 37 2.41 -17.99 0.45
CA ASP A 37 3.75 -18.03 1.08
C ASP A 37 4.65 -16.89 0.62
N TRP A 38 4.53 -16.49 -0.63
CA TRP A 38 5.30 -15.37 -1.16
C TRP A 38 4.95 -14.04 -0.46
N LEU A 39 3.65 -13.77 -0.20
CA LEU A 39 3.23 -12.59 0.54
C LEU A 39 3.65 -12.66 2.02
N ILE A 40 3.65 -13.85 2.60
CA ILE A 40 4.16 -14.08 3.96
C ILE A 40 5.65 -13.75 4.04
N GLU A 41 6.46 -14.26 3.12
CA GLU A 41 7.90 -13.99 3.07
C GLU A 41 8.21 -12.50 2.89
N LEU A 42 7.42 -11.81 2.07
CA LEU A 42 7.55 -10.38 1.86
C LEU A 42 7.23 -9.60 3.15
N MET A 43 6.14 -9.95 3.83
CA MET A 43 5.73 -9.30 5.07
C MET A 43 6.75 -9.54 6.19
N GLU A 44 7.28 -10.76 6.30
CA GLU A 44 8.33 -11.09 7.27
C GLU A 44 9.57 -10.21 7.08
N SER A 45 9.93 -9.92 5.83
CA SER A 45 11.11 -9.12 5.51
C SER A 45 10.91 -7.62 5.79
N VAL A 46 9.69 -7.10 5.63
CA VAL A 46 9.39 -5.67 5.76
C VAL A 46 9.02 -5.30 7.19
N GLU A 47 8.28 -6.17 7.89
CA GLU A 47 7.66 -5.85 9.19
C GLU A 47 8.28 -6.62 10.37
N ASP A 48 9.33 -7.39 10.13
CA ASP A 48 9.99 -8.23 11.17
C ASP A 48 9.02 -9.18 11.91
N ILE A 49 7.92 -9.58 11.25
CA ILE A 49 6.96 -10.53 11.81
C ILE A 49 7.36 -11.94 11.37
N PRO A 50 7.60 -12.89 12.30
CA PRO A 50 7.98 -14.25 11.92
C PRO A 50 6.98 -14.89 10.96
N GLY A 51 7.45 -15.40 9.81
CA GLY A 51 6.60 -16.02 8.79
C GLY A 51 5.76 -17.18 9.34
N ALA A 52 6.32 -17.96 10.31
CA ALA A 52 5.58 -19.00 10.98
C ALA A 52 4.34 -18.50 11.75
N ALA A 53 4.44 -17.30 12.36
CA ALA A 53 3.31 -16.69 13.05
C ALA A 53 2.24 -16.21 12.06
N LEU A 54 2.66 -15.71 10.89
CA LEU A 54 1.74 -15.32 9.82
C LEU A 54 1.03 -16.55 9.23
N SER A 55 1.77 -17.62 8.93
CA SER A 55 1.20 -18.87 8.39
C SER A 55 0.21 -19.54 9.36
N GLU A 56 0.47 -19.50 10.67
CA GLU A 56 -0.42 -20.02 11.71
C GLU A 56 -1.66 -19.13 11.91
N GLY A 57 -1.47 -17.80 11.81
CA GLY A 57 -2.51 -16.84 12.14
C GLY A 57 -3.42 -16.44 10.98
N ILE A 58 -3.12 -16.84 9.73
CA ILE A 58 -3.90 -16.44 8.56
C ILE A 58 -4.59 -17.66 7.94
N GLU A 59 -5.92 -17.67 7.98
CA GLU A 59 -6.74 -18.58 7.19
C GLU A 59 -7.07 -17.90 5.86
N TRP A 60 -6.47 -18.40 4.77
CA TRP A 60 -6.62 -17.81 3.44
C TRP A 60 -7.97 -18.19 2.82
N GLU A 61 -8.93 -17.30 2.87
CA GLU A 61 -10.29 -17.48 2.35
C GLU A 61 -10.61 -16.52 1.18
N TRP A 62 -9.60 -15.85 0.62
CA TRP A 62 -9.76 -14.84 -0.43
C TRP A 62 -8.70 -14.95 -1.52
N GLU A 63 -9.05 -14.47 -2.69
CA GLU A 63 -8.13 -14.14 -3.79
C GLU A 63 -8.20 -12.64 -4.11
N SER A 64 -9.41 -12.07 -4.11
CA SER A 64 -9.62 -10.66 -4.39
C SER A 64 -9.51 -9.79 -3.14
N PHE A 65 -9.34 -8.48 -3.33
CA PHE A 65 -9.35 -7.53 -2.23
C PHE A 65 -10.73 -7.44 -1.55
N GLY A 66 -11.83 -7.54 -2.33
CA GLY A 66 -13.18 -7.62 -1.77
C GLY A 66 -13.38 -8.83 -0.87
N GLY A 67 -12.91 -10.01 -1.30
CA GLY A 67 -12.94 -11.21 -0.46
C GLY A 67 -12.14 -11.07 0.83
N TYR A 68 -11.01 -10.33 0.79
CA TYR A 68 -10.26 -10.00 2.00
C TYR A 68 -11.05 -9.10 2.95
N LEU A 69 -11.77 -8.11 2.44
CA LEU A 69 -12.66 -7.29 3.26
C LEU A 69 -13.78 -8.11 3.89
N ASP A 70 -14.38 -9.05 3.14
CA ASP A 70 -15.38 -9.97 3.66
C ASP A 70 -14.80 -10.87 4.77
N ALA A 71 -13.56 -11.36 4.63
CA ALA A 71 -12.88 -12.13 5.67
C ALA A 71 -12.62 -11.29 6.93
N LEU A 72 -12.24 -10.03 6.76
CA LEU A 72 -12.13 -9.09 7.86
C LEU A 72 -13.50 -8.84 8.53
N ASP A 73 -14.56 -8.66 7.78
CA ASP A 73 -15.90 -8.34 8.34
C ASP A 73 -16.49 -9.49 9.18
N ARG A 74 -16.13 -10.73 8.86
CA ARG A 74 -16.54 -11.90 9.68
C ARG A 74 -15.97 -11.93 11.09
N GLN A 75 -14.92 -11.18 11.36
CA GLN A 75 -14.24 -11.16 12.66
C GLN A 75 -14.80 -10.03 13.55
N SER A 76 -15.34 -10.38 14.73
CA SER A 76 -15.71 -9.38 15.74
C SER A 76 -14.47 -8.78 16.39
N ARG A 77 -14.41 -7.44 16.46
CA ARG A 77 -13.26 -6.71 17.02
C ARG A 77 -13.69 -5.65 18.01
N ALA A 78 -12.78 -5.30 18.91
CA ALA A 78 -12.97 -4.24 19.91
C ALA A 78 -12.82 -2.82 19.33
N ILE A 79 -12.15 -2.70 18.17
CA ILE A 79 -11.94 -1.42 17.47
C ILE A 79 -12.23 -1.58 15.97
N ASP A 80 -12.55 -0.48 15.32
CA ASP A 80 -12.80 -0.47 13.89
C ASP A 80 -11.52 -0.68 13.08
N VAL A 81 -11.66 -1.34 11.93
CA VAL A 81 -10.55 -1.62 11.00
C VAL A 81 -10.93 -1.18 9.61
N GLY A 82 -10.10 -0.33 9.03
CA GLY A 82 -10.09 -0.04 7.60
C GLY A 82 -8.79 -0.53 6.97
N THR A 83 -8.76 -0.62 5.64
CA THR A 83 -7.55 -1.05 4.93
C THR A 83 -7.43 -0.40 3.57
N GLN A 84 -6.20 -0.33 3.05
CA GLN A 84 -5.86 0.19 1.73
C GLN A 84 -5.43 -0.95 0.82
N VAL A 85 -5.67 -0.82 -0.48
CA VAL A 85 -5.20 -1.78 -1.49
C VAL A 85 -3.68 -1.66 -1.62
N PRO A 86 -2.90 -2.72 -1.34
CA PRO A 86 -1.44 -2.63 -1.32
C PRO A 86 -0.83 -2.89 -2.70
N HIS A 87 -0.02 -1.97 -3.19
CA HIS A 87 0.58 -2.00 -4.53
C HIS A 87 1.37 -3.28 -4.80
N CYS A 88 2.17 -3.72 -3.82
CA CYS A 88 3.02 -4.89 -3.98
C CYS A 88 2.21 -6.16 -4.28
N ALA A 89 1.11 -6.38 -3.55
CA ALA A 89 0.23 -7.52 -3.77
C ALA A 89 -0.50 -7.41 -5.12
N VAL A 90 -0.99 -6.22 -5.48
CA VAL A 90 -1.63 -5.97 -6.79
C VAL A 90 -0.66 -6.28 -7.93
N ARG A 91 0.58 -5.79 -7.82
CA ARG A 91 1.61 -6.00 -8.84
C ARG A 91 2.01 -7.47 -8.96
N ALA A 92 2.16 -8.17 -7.84
CA ALA A 92 2.43 -9.60 -7.83
C ALA A 92 1.28 -10.43 -8.40
N PHE A 93 0.04 -10.04 -8.11
CA PHE A 93 -1.15 -10.70 -8.64
C PHE A 93 -1.24 -10.59 -10.16
N VAL A 94 -0.96 -9.41 -10.73
CA VAL A 94 -1.07 -9.16 -12.18
C VAL A 94 0.15 -9.69 -12.94
N MET A 95 1.37 -9.42 -12.45
CA MET A 95 2.61 -9.67 -13.20
C MET A 95 3.24 -11.04 -12.84
N GLY A 96 2.83 -11.69 -11.75
CA GLY A 96 3.46 -12.91 -11.27
C GLY A 96 4.96 -12.67 -10.96
N ASP A 97 5.82 -13.60 -11.34
CA ASP A 97 7.27 -13.51 -11.07
C ASP A 97 7.94 -12.32 -11.78
N ARG A 98 7.34 -11.78 -12.83
CA ARG A 98 7.83 -10.57 -13.50
C ARG A 98 7.88 -9.35 -12.57
N CYS A 99 7.03 -9.30 -11.53
CA CYS A 99 7.00 -8.17 -10.61
C CYS A 99 8.34 -7.95 -9.85
N LEU A 100 9.17 -8.99 -9.75
CA LEU A 100 10.49 -8.93 -9.10
C LEU A 100 11.61 -8.49 -10.03
N THR A 101 11.46 -8.69 -11.34
CA THR A 101 12.50 -8.48 -12.35
C THR A 101 12.22 -7.29 -13.27
N GLU A 102 10.97 -6.97 -13.48
CA GLU A 102 10.55 -5.88 -14.37
C GLU A 102 10.12 -4.66 -13.55
N THR A 103 10.85 -3.56 -13.69
CA THR A 103 10.51 -2.28 -13.04
C THR A 103 9.34 -1.58 -13.75
N THR A 104 9.17 -1.81 -15.06
CA THR A 104 8.13 -1.18 -15.88
C THR A 104 7.03 -2.19 -16.21
N ALA A 105 5.79 -1.86 -15.85
CA ALA A 105 4.62 -2.63 -16.25
C ALA A 105 4.17 -2.23 -17.67
N GLY A 106 3.64 -3.21 -18.41
CA GLY A 106 3.00 -2.97 -19.71
C GLY A 106 1.62 -2.30 -19.57
N GLU A 107 1.07 -1.81 -20.69
CA GLU A 107 -0.25 -1.16 -20.71
C GLU A 107 -1.36 -2.08 -20.19
N ASP A 108 -1.34 -3.35 -20.58
CA ASP A 108 -2.31 -4.36 -20.12
C ASP A 108 -2.16 -4.63 -18.60
N ASP A 109 -0.92 -4.71 -18.09
CA ASP A 109 -0.66 -4.87 -16.67
C ASP A 109 -1.20 -3.67 -15.88
N ILE A 110 -0.94 -2.45 -16.37
CA ILE A 110 -1.43 -1.20 -15.76
C ILE A 110 -2.96 -1.16 -15.74
N ALA A 111 -3.60 -1.54 -16.84
CA ALA A 111 -5.05 -1.60 -16.92
C ALA A 111 -5.64 -2.60 -15.91
N ALA A 112 -5.05 -3.79 -15.82
CA ALA A 112 -5.48 -4.81 -14.84
C ALA A 112 -5.28 -4.34 -13.39
N MET A 113 -4.14 -3.71 -13.06
CA MET A 113 -3.90 -3.13 -11.73
C MET A 113 -4.90 -2.03 -11.40
N SER A 114 -5.20 -1.15 -12.37
CA SER A 114 -6.20 -0.09 -12.25
C SER A 114 -7.59 -0.65 -11.91
N ASP A 115 -8.00 -1.71 -12.60
CA ASP A 115 -9.29 -2.37 -12.37
C ASP A 115 -9.37 -3.01 -10.98
N ILE A 116 -8.31 -3.69 -10.53
CA ILE A 116 -8.24 -4.29 -9.19
C ILE A 116 -8.37 -3.22 -8.11
N VAL A 117 -7.66 -2.10 -8.25
CA VAL A 117 -7.73 -1.00 -7.27
C VAL A 117 -9.11 -0.36 -7.26
N ARG A 118 -9.70 -0.09 -8.45
CA ARG A 118 -11.07 0.41 -8.57
C ARG A 118 -12.08 -0.50 -7.87
N ASP A 119 -11.98 -1.81 -8.11
CA ASP A 119 -12.92 -2.78 -7.57
C ASP A 119 -12.71 -2.98 -6.06
N GLY A 120 -11.46 -2.93 -5.58
CA GLY A 120 -11.15 -2.92 -4.16
C GLY A 120 -11.74 -1.70 -3.43
N LEU A 121 -11.65 -0.52 -4.02
CA LEU A 121 -12.28 0.69 -3.49
C LEU A 121 -13.81 0.56 -3.45
N LYS A 122 -14.43 0.09 -4.53
CA LYS A 122 -15.88 -0.15 -4.57
C LYS A 122 -16.35 -1.18 -3.56
N ALA A 123 -15.49 -2.13 -3.19
CA ALA A 123 -15.76 -3.10 -2.14
C ALA A 123 -15.62 -2.51 -0.72
N GLY A 124 -15.03 -1.32 -0.56
CA GLY A 124 -14.91 -0.64 0.73
C GLY A 124 -13.48 -0.31 1.19
N ALA A 125 -12.47 -0.50 0.34
CA ALA A 125 -11.12 -0.04 0.65
C ALA A 125 -11.08 1.48 0.86
N LEU A 126 -10.26 1.95 1.80
CA LEU A 126 -10.13 3.37 2.12
C LEU A 126 -9.15 4.12 1.19
N GLY A 127 -8.41 3.38 0.39
CA GLY A 127 -7.43 3.95 -0.53
C GLY A 127 -6.54 2.90 -1.16
N PHE A 128 -5.47 3.38 -1.73
CA PHE A 128 -4.38 2.60 -2.29
C PHE A 128 -3.07 3.03 -1.62
N SER A 129 -2.15 2.10 -1.41
CA SER A 129 -0.86 2.42 -0.83
C SER A 129 0.31 1.86 -1.64
N THR A 130 1.42 2.59 -1.67
CA THR A 130 2.65 2.17 -2.35
C THR A 130 3.89 2.48 -1.53
N SER A 131 4.97 1.74 -1.80
CA SER A 131 6.30 1.99 -1.27
C SER A 131 7.17 2.66 -2.33
N ARG A 132 7.85 3.74 -1.94
CA ARG A 132 8.87 4.44 -2.74
C ARG A 132 10.12 4.66 -1.88
N THR A 133 10.41 3.68 -1.02
CA THR A 133 11.57 3.72 -0.14
C THR A 133 12.49 2.52 -0.37
N ALA A 134 13.79 2.77 -0.30
CA ALA A 134 14.80 1.73 -0.45
C ALA A 134 14.97 0.85 0.81
N VAL A 135 14.30 1.18 1.92
CA VAL A 135 14.38 0.37 3.15
C VAL A 135 13.47 -0.87 3.12
N HIS A 136 12.38 -0.84 2.34
CA HIS A 136 11.52 -2.02 2.19
C HIS A 136 12.15 -3.00 1.21
N ARG A 137 12.63 -4.13 1.73
CA ARG A 137 13.36 -5.13 0.96
C ARG A 137 12.83 -6.53 1.20
N THR A 138 12.97 -7.37 0.17
CA THR A 138 12.80 -8.80 0.28
C THR A 138 13.96 -9.43 1.08
N LYS A 139 13.83 -10.68 1.48
CA LYS A 139 14.91 -11.45 2.16
C LYS A 139 16.23 -11.46 1.36
N ASP A 140 16.16 -11.46 0.04
CA ASP A 140 17.32 -11.46 -0.86
C ASP A 140 17.90 -10.05 -1.08
N GLY A 141 17.37 -9.04 -0.40
CA GLY A 141 17.83 -7.65 -0.44
C GLY A 141 17.33 -6.84 -1.63
N ALA A 142 16.48 -7.40 -2.51
CA ALA A 142 15.81 -6.63 -3.54
C ALA A 142 14.76 -5.70 -2.93
N VAL A 143 14.47 -4.57 -3.56
CA VAL A 143 13.36 -3.72 -3.12
C VAL A 143 12.02 -4.38 -3.42
N VAL A 144 11.01 -4.06 -2.62
CA VAL A 144 9.67 -4.63 -2.83
C VAL A 144 9.08 -4.20 -4.18
N PRO A 145 8.26 -5.06 -4.82
CA PRO A 145 7.60 -4.72 -6.07
C PRO A 145 6.83 -3.41 -6.00
N GLY A 146 6.98 -2.58 -7.02
CA GLY A 146 6.34 -1.27 -7.09
C GLY A 146 7.20 -0.09 -6.61
N THR A 147 8.31 -0.33 -5.86
CA THR A 147 9.18 0.75 -5.35
C THR A 147 9.66 1.69 -6.45
N TYR A 148 10.00 1.15 -7.60
CA TYR A 148 10.48 1.93 -8.76
C TYR A 148 9.46 1.94 -9.91
N ALA A 149 8.18 1.73 -9.61
CA ALA A 149 7.12 1.86 -10.61
C ALA A 149 7.14 3.23 -11.28
N GLY A 150 7.00 3.25 -12.60
CA GLY A 150 6.97 4.48 -13.38
C GLY A 150 5.69 5.30 -13.14
N GLU A 151 5.74 6.59 -13.43
CA GLU A 151 4.58 7.50 -13.27
C GLU A 151 3.36 7.02 -14.05
N GLN A 152 3.53 6.38 -15.21
CA GLN A 152 2.43 5.85 -16.01
C GLN A 152 1.62 4.79 -15.26
N GLU A 153 2.28 3.92 -14.51
CA GLU A 153 1.64 2.92 -13.67
C GLU A 153 0.86 3.59 -12.53
N LEU A 154 1.49 4.53 -11.82
CA LEU A 154 0.85 5.27 -10.72
C LEU A 154 -0.35 6.10 -11.18
N TYR A 155 -0.26 6.73 -12.36
CA TYR A 155 -1.38 7.46 -12.97
C TYR A 155 -2.48 6.52 -13.48
N GLY A 156 -2.12 5.34 -13.99
CA GLY A 156 -3.09 4.29 -14.34
C GLY A 156 -3.91 3.85 -13.13
N ILE A 157 -3.25 3.61 -12.00
CA ILE A 157 -3.89 3.28 -10.73
C ILE A 157 -4.77 4.44 -10.23
N ALA A 158 -4.26 5.69 -10.27
CA ALA A 158 -5.03 6.88 -9.87
C ALA A 158 -6.30 7.05 -10.72
N ARG A 159 -6.27 6.67 -12.00
CA ARG A 159 -7.46 6.64 -12.86
C ARG A 159 -8.50 5.64 -12.36
N GLY A 160 -8.08 4.45 -11.92
CA GLY A 160 -8.98 3.48 -11.27
C GLY A 160 -9.62 4.05 -10.00
N MET A 161 -8.84 4.76 -9.18
CA MET A 161 -9.33 5.45 -7.99
C MET A 161 -10.33 6.56 -8.33
N GLN A 162 -10.04 7.38 -9.34
CA GLN A 162 -10.96 8.40 -9.83
C GLN A 162 -12.29 7.78 -10.29
N GLN A 163 -12.27 6.64 -10.98
CA GLN A 163 -13.48 5.92 -11.42
C GLN A 163 -14.26 5.33 -10.25
N ALA A 164 -13.59 4.98 -9.15
CA ALA A 164 -14.26 4.56 -7.91
C ALA A 164 -14.91 5.75 -7.18
N GLY A 165 -14.39 6.96 -7.35
CA GLY A 165 -14.93 8.21 -6.82
C GLY A 165 -14.57 8.52 -5.37
N HIS A 166 -13.66 7.75 -4.77
CA HIS A 166 -13.16 7.96 -3.40
C HIS A 166 -11.82 7.27 -3.17
N GLY A 167 -11.22 7.52 -2.01
CA GLY A 167 -9.99 6.90 -1.54
C GLY A 167 -8.81 7.86 -1.48
N VAL A 168 -7.79 7.49 -0.72
CA VAL A 168 -6.54 8.23 -0.56
C VAL A 168 -5.41 7.45 -1.20
N PHE A 169 -4.58 8.10 -2.01
CA PHE A 169 -3.33 7.53 -2.51
C PHE A 169 -2.25 7.77 -1.46
N GLN A 170 -1.90 6.72 -0.73
CA GLN A 170 -0.92 6.81 0.36
C GLN A 170 0.46 6.32 -0.12
N MET A 171 1.51 6.93 0.39
CA MET A 171 2.86 6.56 0.02
C MET A 171 3.82 6.63 1.20
N ALA A 172 4.68 5.60 1.31
CA ALA A 172 5.93 5.68 2.06
C ALA A 172 7.04 6.04 1.07
N SER A 173 7.80 7.12 1.33
CA SER A 173 8.83 7.60 0.41
C SER A 173 10.05 8.14 1.14
N ASP A 174 11.20 8.01 0.49
CA ASP A 174 12.47 8.62 0.90
C ASP A 174 12.55 10.11 0.47
N LEU A 175 11.47 10.85 0.64
CA LEU A 175 11.27 12.25 0.21
C LEU A 175 12.38 13.26 0.61
N GLY A 176 13.37 12.87 1.37
CA GLY A 176 14.51 13.73 1.68
C GLY A 176 15.57 13.79 0.59
N GLU A 177 15.57 12.81 -0.31
CA GLU A 177 16.64 12.62 -1.29
C GLU A 177 16.18 12.85 -2.74
N GLN A 178 14.87 12.89 -3.02
CA GLN A 178 14.33 13.00 -4.36
C GLN A 178 13.19 14.01 -4.44
N ASP A 179 13.49 15.26 -4.79
CA ASP A 179 12.49 16.31 -5.08
C ASP A 179 11.51 15.90 -6.21
N GLY A 180 11.84 14.86 -6.99
CA GLY A 180 11.02 14.36 -8.09
C GLY A 180 9.67 13.78 -7.66
N ASP A 181 9.58 13.18 -6.48
CA ASP A 181 8.32 12.57 -6.02
C ASP A 181 7.22 13.60 -5.75
N LEU A 182 7.54 14.78 -5.25
CA LEU A 182 6.54 15.84 -5.03
C LEU A 182 5.88 16.31 -6.33
N HIS A 183 6.64 16.31 -7.43
CA HIS A 183 6.12 16.78 -8.72
C HIS A 183 5.03 15.86 -9.27
N TRP A 184 5.30 14.55 -9.36
CA TRP A 184 4.31 13.61 -9.90
C TRP A 184 3.12 13.43 -8.95
N MET A 185 3.31 13.48 -7.63
CA MET A 185 2.22 13.44 -6.65
C MET A 185 1.26 14.62 -6.82
N THR A 186 1.81 15.82 -7.01
CA THR A 186 1.02 17.03 -7.29
C THR A 186 0.21 16.87 -8.57
N ASN A 187 0.85 16.38 -9.63
CA ASN A 187 0.17 16.15 -10.92
C ASN A 187 -0.92 15.08 -10.78
N LEU A 188 -0.64 13.96 -10.09
CA LEU A 188 -1.61 12.90 -9.83
C LEU A 188 -2.85 13.45 -9.10
N SER A 189 -2.63 14.17 -8.01
CA SER A 189 -3.74 14.76 -7.24
C SER A 189 -4.56 15.74 -8.08
N ARG A 190 -3.90 16.64 -8.82
CA ARG A 190 -4.56 17.62 -9.68
C ARG A 190 -5.34 16.97 -10.83
N ASP A 191 -4.72 16.02 -11.54
CA ASP A 191 -5.25 15.51 -12.81
C ASP A 191 -6.34 14.45 -12.60
N PHE A 192 -6.29 13.72 -11.47
CA PHE A 192 -7.27 12.67 -11.14
C PHE A 192 -8.21 13.04 -9.98
N GLY A 193 -7.98 14.16 -9.28
CA GLY A 193 -8.77 14.53 -8.12
C GLY A 193 -8.64 13.58 -6.93
N VAL A 194 -7.51 12.85 -6.82
CA VAL A 194 -7.25 11.87 -5.78
C VAL A 194 -6.39 12.50 -4.70
N PRO A 195 -6.84 12.55 -3.43
CA PRO A 195 -5.99 13.01 -2.32
C PRO A 195 -4.75 12.14 -2.16
N VAL A 196 -3.60 12.78 -1.95
CA VAL A 196 -2.33 12.09 -1.70
C VAL A 196 -1.90 12.28 -0.25
N SER A 197 -1.48 11.20 0.39
CA SER A 197 -0.90 11.17 1.73
C SER A 197 0.50 10.58 1.68
N VAL A 198 1.44 11.14 2.40
CA VAL A 198 2.83 10.69 2.42
C VAL A 198 3.41 10.71 3.82
N ASN A 199 4.25 9.72 4.12
CA ASN A 199 5.03 9.71 5.35
C ASN A 199 6.18 10.70 5.24
N VAL A 200 6.29 11.59 6.22
CA VAL A 200 7.38 12.56 6.30
C VAL A 200 8.28 12.19 7.47
N PHE A 201 9.55 11.96 7.21
CA PHE A 201 10.53 11.57 8.22
C PHE A 201 11.47 12.72 8.58
N GLN A 202 11.94 12.69 9.82
CA GLN A 202 13.07 13.47 10.27
C GLN A 202 14.28 12.54 10.38
N GLY A 203 15.21 12.63 9.43
CA GLY A 203 16.41 11.80 9.40
C GLY A 203 17.57 12.41 10.16
N ASP A 204 18.47 11.58 10.69
CA ASP A 204 19.66 12.02 11.43
C ASP A 204 20.69 12.73 10.53
N SER A 205 20.78 12.30 9.25
CA SER A 205 21.71 12.89 8.27
C SER A 205 21.34 14.32 7.86
N ASP A 206 20.04 14.63 7.80
CA ASP A 206 19.50 15.98 7.59
C ASP A 206 18.25 16.18 8.45
N PRO A 207 18.41 16.61 9.71
CA PRO A 207 17.30 16.79 10.65
C PRO A 207 16.28 17.87 10.23
N THR A 208 16.55 18.60 9.16
CA THR A 208 15.70 19.68 8.66
C THR A 208 15.02 19.37 7.33
N SER A 209 15.33 18.22 6.70
CA SER A 209 14.78 17.84 5.39
C SER A 209 13.25 17.85 5.36
N TYR A 210 12.60 17.37 6.43
CA TYR A 210 11.13 17.37 6.54
C TYR A 210 10.51 18.76 6.35
N ARG A 211 11.22 19.87 6.70
CA ARG A 211 10.72 21.24 6.52
C ARG A 211 10.62 21.61 5.05
N ARG A 212 11.55 21.14 4.21
CA ARG A 212 11.51 21.35 2.76
C ARG A 212 10.33 20.61 2.13
N VAL A 213 10.13 19.35 2.57
CA VAL A 213 8.99 18.55 2.13
C VAL A 213 7.66 19.21 2.49
N LEU A 214 7.49 19.62 3.76
CA LEU A 214 6.28 20.32 4.21
C LEU A 214 6.07 21.66 3.48
N ALA A 215 7.13 22.41 3.22
CA ALA A 215 7.04 23.65 2.45
C ALA A 215 6.62 23.40 1.00
N GLY A 216 7.17 22.36 0.36
CA GLY A 216 6.77 21.93 -0.97
C GLY A 216 5.30 21.50 -1.04
N MET A 217 4.84 20.71 -0.07
CA MET A 217 3.44 20.30 0.03
C MET A 217 2.50 21.50 0.26
N ALA A 218 2.89 22.45 1.12
CA ALA A 218 2.11 23.66 1.39
C ALA A 218 2.02 24.62 0.19
N ALA A 219 2.95 24.52 -0.76
CA ALA A 219 2.93 25.30 -1.99
C ALA A 219 1.99 24.71 -3.06
N VAL A 220 1.50 23.48 -2.89
CA VAL A 220 0.50 22.87 -3.76
C VAL A 220 -0.85 23.54 -3.49
N PRO A 221 -1.57 24.06 -4.52
CA PRO A 221 -2.90 24.60 -4.31
C PRO A 221 -3.83 23.57 -3.66
N ALA A 222 -4.59 24.00 -2.65
CA ALA A 222 -5.68 23.17 -2.12
C ALA A 222 -6.78 23.03 -3.18
N TRP A 223 -7.30 21.84 -3.34
CA TRP A 223 -8.38 21.50 -4.28
C TRP A 223 -9.74 21.54 -3.59
#